data_bee49b598bdd57e0a9581599ea728aff
#
_entry.id   bee49b598bdd57e0a9581599ea728aff
#
_cell.length_a   1.000
_cell.length_b   1.000
_cell.length_c   1.000
_cell.angle_alpha   90.00
_cell.angle_beta   90.00
_cell.angle_gamma   90.00
#
_symmetry.space_group_name_H-M   'P 1'
#
loop_
_entity.id
_entity.type
_entity.pdbx_description
1 polymer ?
#
loop_
_entity_poly.entity_id
_entity_poly.type
_entity_poly.pdbx_seq_one_letter_code
_entity_poly.pdbx_strand_id
1 'polypeptide(L)'
;MSILDRSSVVTFPWGATPPRLQDVVAVAQHAEQLGFYSVNLPLVNVIRPRAGGPFAKLGNAYTLDALALLPAMVMATSTIRVAVDAIPVFLLPPFAWAKYFASLDVISGGRVIVGMCLGFGEEHFGAVGLRQKDRGRIADEQLQVIRRLWTEDHVSHEGTFYRLFDVSLDPKPVQRPHPPIWWGGRQPSIPRAARHCQFLNTLWPTRDEVRHDYVPALRRETARWGTRTGLASWFYCRVTPEREMPRAEVDAWFGDLMEMEVKVVPSDVTLAGSPEQFAAAMRAYEGAGIQHFVLDFQRHGLEDSRTTREQMDLFAEKVVPLLASPGVPPGRGLTPSRE
;
A
#
# COMPACT_ATOMS: atom_id res chain seq x y z
N MET A 1 -4.09 20.65 4.96
CA MET A 1 -4.25 19.32 4.31
C MET A 1 -5.05 18.46 5.26
N SER A 2 -6.17 17.92 4.83
CA SER A 2 -7.00 17.02 5.64
C SER A 2 -6.23 15.73 5.94
N ILE A 3 -6.63 15.00 7.00
CA ILE A 3 -6.10 13.66 7.24
C ILE A 3 -6.47 12.71 6.09
N LEU A 4 -7.60 12.91 5.44
CA LEU A 4 -8.02 12.13 4.28
C LEU A 4 -7.08 12.28 3.09
N ASP A 5 -6.46 13.46 2.87
CA ASP A 5 -5.46 13.70 1.81
C ASP A 5 -4.17 12.85 2.00
N ARG A 6 -4.01 12.23 3.15
CA ARG A 6 -2.88 11.35 3.50
C ARG A 6 -3.32 10.04 4.16
N SER A 7 -4.54 9.62 3.86
CA SER A 7 -5.08 8.32 4.25
C SER A 7 -5.57 7.56 3.03
N SER A 8 -5.07 6.37 2.87
CA SER A 8 -5.53 5.39 1.88
C SER A 8 -6.40 4.35 2.57
N VAL A 9 -7.35 3.78 1.85
CA VAL A 9 -8.14 2.66 2.35
C VAL A 9 -7.79 1.39 1.57
N VAL A 10 -7.82 0.27 2.27
CA VAL A 10 -7.57 -1.04 1.66
C VAL A 10 -8.89 -1.69 1.28
N THR A 11 -8.93 -2.30 0.10
CA THR A 11 -10.00 -3.22 -0.29
C THR A 11 -9.39 -4.57 -0.67
N PHE A 12 -9.87 -5.63 -0.03
CA PHE A 12 -9.37 -6.98 -0.29
C PHE A 12 -10.22 -7.71 -1.32
N PRO A 13 -9.58 -8.28 -2.35
CA PRO A 13 -10.25 -9.10 -3.35
C PRO A 13 -10.35 -10.57 -2.91
N TRP A 14 -10.50 -10.85 -1.63
CA TRP A 14 -10.57 -12.22 -1.10
C TRP A 14 -11.63 -12.37 -0.01
N GLY A 15 -12.01 -13.64 0.26
CA GLY A 15 -12.97 -14.01 1.30
C GLY A 15 -13.17 -15.52 1.37
N ALA A 16 -13.97 -15.98 2.32
CA ALA A 16 -14.38 -17.38 2.44
C ALA A 16 -15.23 -17.85 1.23
N THR A 17 -15.85 -16.92 0.53
CA THR A 17 -16.57 -17.13 -0.73
C THR A 17 -15.90 -16.30 -1.84
N PRO A 18 -16.12 -16.62 -3.13
CA PRO A 18 -15.59 -15.82 -4.22
C PRO A 18 -15.99 -14.34 -4.05
N PRO A 19 -15.03 -13.41 -3.95
CA PRO A 19 -15.35 -12.00 -3.86
C PRO A 19 -16.00 -11.53 -5.16
N ARG A 20 -17.04 -10.70 -5.04
CA ARG A 20 -17.69 -10.12 -6.21
C ARG A 20 -17.01 -8.81 -6.57
N LEU A 21 -16.78 -8.59 -7.86
CA LEU A 21 -16.20 -7.34 -8.37
C LEU A 21 -16.95 -6.11 -7.84
N GLN A 22 -18.28 -6.19 -7.76
CA GLN A 22 -19.12 -5.10 -7.30
C GLN A 22 -18.80 -4.67 -5.86
N ASP A 23 -18.43 -5.62 -4.98
CA ASP A 23 -18.09 -5.32 -3.58
C ASP A 23 -16.76 -4.58 -3.49
N VAL A 24 -15.77 -5.00 -4.28
CA VAL A 24 -14.47 -4.32 -4.36
C VAL A 24 -14.62 -2.90 -4.92
N VAL A 25 -15.40 -2.77 -5.99
CA VAL A 25 -15.70 -1.48 -6.64
C VAL A 25 -16.48 -0.56 -5.70
N ALA A 26 -17.46 -1.08 -4.96
CA ALA A 26 -18.26 -0.29 -4.02
C ALA A 26 -17.40 0.35 -2.92
N VAL A 27 -16.38 -0.34 -2.41
CA VAL A 27 -15.43 0.23 -1.45
C VAL A 27 -14.62 1.36 -2.09
N ALA A 28 -14.17 1.18 -3.34
CA ALA A 28 -13.40 2.21 -4.04
C ALA A 28 -14.22 3.49 -4.30
N GLN A 29 -15.47 3.33 -4.77
CA GLN A 29 -16.38 4.45 -4.99
C GLN A 29 -16.73 5.17 -3.69
N HIS A 30 -16.92 4.43 -2.61
CA HIS A 30 -17.20 4.99 -1.30
C HIS A 30 -15.99 5.76 -0.74
N ALA A 31 -14.78 5.22 -0.92
CA ALA A 31 -13.54 5.92 -0.57
C ALA A 31 -13.38 7.24 -1.33
N GLU A 32 -13.76 7.25 -2.62
CA GLU A 32 -13.78 8.46 -3.44
C GLU A 32 -14.78 9.50 -2.91
N GLN A 33 -15.99 9.09 -2.58
CA GLN A 33 -17.04 9.96 -2.02
C GLN A 33 -16.62 10.60 -0.70
N LEU A 34 -15.92 9.86 0.16
CA LEU A 34 -15.41 10.35 1.43
C LEU A 34 -14.14 11.21 1.29
N GLY A 35 -13.50 11.21 0.12
CA GLY A 35 -12.29 12.00 -0.15
C GLY A 35 -10.99 11.38 0.33
N PHE A 36 -10.89 10.07 0.42
CA PHE A 36 -9.62 9.39 0.70
C PHE A 36 -8.60 9.63 -0.41
N TYR A 37 -7.32 9.62 -0.06
CA TYR A 37 -6.21 9.82 -0.99
C TYR A 37 -6.13 8.75 -2.07
N SER A 38 -6.23 7.50 -1.67
CA SER A 38 -6.24 6.35 -2.60
C SER A 38 -6.98 5.16 -2.03
N VAL A 39 -7.36 4.26 -2.93
CA VAL A 39 -7.78 2.90 -2.61
C VAL A 39 -6.69 1.93 -3.03
N ASN A 40 -6.29 1.07 -2.10
CA ASN A 40 -5.17 0.17 -2.25
C ASN A 40 -5.65 -1.28 -2.35
N LEU A 41 -5.18 -2.00 -3.37
CA LEU A 41 -5.39 -3.43 -3.54
C LEU A 41 -4.13 -4.19 -3.12
N PRO A 42 -4.15 -5.04 -2.10
CA PRO A 42 -3.05 -5.94 -1.83
C PRO A 42 -2.97 -7.00 -2.93
N LEU A 43 -1.76 -7.24 -3.43
CA LEU A 43 -1.53 -8.35 -4.33
C LEU A 43 -1.14 -9.58 -3.52
N VAL A 44 -2.08 -10.50 -3.41
CA VAL A 44 -1.83 -11.81 -2.82
C VAL A 44 -1.76 -12.84 -3.95
N ASN A 45 -0.67 -12.76 -4.71
CA ASN A 45 -0.35 -13.80 -5.71
C ASN A 45 0.32 -14.97 -4.99
N VAL A 46 -0.49 -15.80 -4.34
CA VAL A 46 0.04 -16.93 -3.56
C VAL A 46 -0.20 -18.22 -4.31
N ILE A 47 0.87 -18.79 -4.84
CA ILE A 47 0.93 -20.24 -4.99
C ILE A 47 0.98 -20.78 -3.57
N ARG A 48 -0.12 -21.34 -3.06
CA ARG A 48 -0.15 -21.84 -1.69
C ARG A 48 0.56 -23.18 -1.60
N PRO A 49 1.56 -23.34 -0.72
CA PRO A 49 2.02 -24.67 -0.37
C PRO A 49 0.84 -25.46 0.21
N ARG A 50 0.75 -26.74 -0.14
CA ARG A 50 -0.33 -27.65 0.32
C ARG A 50 -0.38 -27.80 1.85
N ALA A 51 0.71 -27.53 2.56
CA ALA A 51 0.80 -27.61 4.02
C ALA A 51 1.75 -26.54 4.54
N GLY A 52 1.26 -25.74 5.48
CA GLY A 52 2.02 -24.72 6.20
C GLY A 52 2.22 -23.42 5.42
N GLY A 53 2.69 -22.41 6.09
CA GLY A 53 2.97 -21.07 5.55
C GLY A 53 2.06 -19.99 6.15
N PRO A 54 2.46 -18.72 5.98
CA PRO A 54 1.84 -17.59 6.68
C PRO A 54 0.36 -17.37 6.35
N PHE A 55 -0.18 -18.01 5.31
CA PHE A 55 -1.60 -17.91 4.93
C PHE A 55 -2.32 -19.27 4.98
N ALA A 56 -1.71 -20.30 5.60
CA ALA A 56 -2.29 -21.65 5.66
C ALA A 56 -3.66 -21.66 6.35
N LYS A 57 -3.86 -20.78 7.32
CA LYS A 57 -5.10 -20.66 8.10
C LYS A 57 -6.17 -19.78 7.44
N LEU A 58 -5.83 -18.99 6.41
CA LEU A 58 -6.85 -18.36 5.57
C LEU A 58 -7.67 -19.39 4.78
N GLY A 59 -7.36 -20.68 4.96
CA GLY A 59 -8.10 -21.79 4.41
C GLY A 59 -8.23 -21.73 2.89
N ASN A 60 -9.39 -22.08 2.36
CA ASN A 60 -9.73 -21.98 0.94
C ASN A 60 -10.20 -20.56 0.57
N ALA A 61 -9.60 -19.50 1.13
CA ALA A 61 -10.00 -18.15 0.77
C ALA A 61 -9.78 -17.92 -0.73
N TYR A 62 -10.83 -17.53 -1.41
CA TYR A 62 -10.75 -17.11 -2.80
C TYR A 62 -10.04 -15.76 -2.87
N THR A 63 -9.06 -15.64 -3.75
CA THR A 63 -8.38 -14.38 -4.03
C THR A 63 -8.47 -14.07 -5.50
N LEU A 64 -8.92 -12.87 -5.84
CA LEU A 64 -8.82 -12.35 -7.19
C LEU A 64 -7.47 -11.63 -7.35
N ASP A 65 -6.92 -11.71 -8.54
CA ASP A 65 -5.68 -11.00 -8.86
C ASP A 65 -5.91 -9.48 -8.87
N ALA A 66 -5.13 -8.74 -8.11
CA ALA A 66 -5.25 -7.29 -8.03
C ALA A 66 -5.02 -6.62 -9.38
N LEU A 67 -4.15 -7.16 -10.25
CA LEU A 67 -3.91 -6.61 -11.58
C LEU A 67 -5.13 -6.72 -12.50
N ALA A 68 -5.96 -7.75 -12.30
CA ALA A 68 -7.23 -7.89 -13.02
C ALA A 68 -8.28 -6.88 -12.53
N LEU A 69 -8.21 -6.47 -11.26
CA LEU A 69 -9.17 -5.55 -10.64
C LEU A 69 -8.81 -4.07 -10.84
N LEU A 70 -7.52 -3.71 -10.96
CA LEU A 70 -7.07 -2.33 -11.10
C LEU A 70 -7.78 -1.58 -12.25
N PRO A 71 -7.87 -2.12 -13.48
CA PRO A 71 -8.60 -1.45 -14.56
C PRO A 71 -10.07 -1.21 -14.24
N ALA A 72 -10.73 -2.17 -13.60
CA ALA A 72 -12.14 -2.05 -13.23
C ALA A 72 -12.34 -0.92 -12.19
N MET A 73 -11.45 -0.82 -11.21
CA MET A 73 -11.49 0.27 -10.22
C MET A 73 -11.21 1.64 -10.85
N VAL A 74 -10.24 1.70 -11.77
CA VAL A 74 -9.94 2.93 -12.53
C VAL A 74 -11.17 3.41 -13.31
N MET A 75 -11.89 2.49 -13.97
CA MET A 75 -13.08 2.81 -14.75
C MET A 75 -14.30 3.14 -13.88
N ALA A 76 -14.35 2.62 -12.65
CA ALA A 76 -15.48 2.84 -11.74
C ALA A 76 -15.33 4.11 -10.86
N THR A 77 -14.19 4.78 -10.92
CA THR A 77 -13.86 5.98 -10.14
C THR A 77 -13.34 7.09 -11.04
N SER A 78 -13.34 8.33 -10.57
CA SER A 78 -13.01 9.51 -11.39
C SER A 78 -11.81 10.30 -10.87
N THR A 79 -11.62 10.38 -9.55
CA THR A 79 -10.66 11.28 -8.90
C THR A 79 -9.72 10.57 -7.95
N ILE A 80 -10.18 9.54 -7.25
CA ILE A 80 -9.36 8.80 -6.29
C ILE A 80 -8.19 8.09 -6.98
N ARG A 81 -7.05 8.08 -6.33
CA ARG A 81 -5.90 7.29 -6.81
C ARG A 81 -6.15 5.82 -6.56
N VAL A 82 -5.66 4.99 -7.48
CA VAL A 82 -5.75 3.54 -7.39
C VAL A 82 -4.35 2.97 -7.25
N ALA A 83 -4.14 2.20 -6.21
CA ALA A 83 -2.86 1.60 -5.89
C ALA A 83 -2.94 0.07 -5.87
N VAL A 84 -1.90 -0.59 -6.33
CA VAL A 84 -1.59 -1.93 -5.86
C VAL A 84 -0.50 -1.80 -4.80
N ASP A 85 -0.63 -2.53 -3.66
CA ASP A 85 0.29 -2.37 -2.54
C ASP A 85 0.37 -3.65 -1.68
N ALA A 86 1.38 -4.52 -1.89
CA ALA A 86 2.50 -4.31 -2.82
C ALA A 86 2.70 -5.54 -3.71
N ILE A 87 3.20 -5.31 -4.92
CA ILE A 87 3.50 -6.37 -5.90
C ILE A 87 4.91 -6.91 -5.65
N PRO A 88 5.08 -8.24 -5.57
CA PRO A 88 6.40 -8.83 -5.70
C PRO A 88 7.01 -8.51 -7.06
N VAL A 89 8.08 -7.72 -7.06
CA VAL A 89 8.67 -7.16 -8.29
C VAL A 89 9.12 -8.22 -9.30
N PHE A 90 9.49 -9.41 -8.82
CA PHE A 90 9.99 -10.51 -9.66
C PHE A 90 8.92 -11.25 -10.49
N LEU A 91 7.63 -10.99 -10.26
CA LEU A 91 6.54 -11.72 -10.95
C LEU A 91 6.52 -11.48 -12.47
N LEU A 92 6.93 -10.30 -12.90
CA LEU A 92 7.06 -9.96 -14.33
C LEU A 92 8.41 -9.28 -14.60
N PRO A 93 8.91 -9.34 -15.83
CA PRO A 93 10.09 -8.60 -16.21
C PRO A 93 9.85 -7.09 -16.21
N PRO A 94 10.90 -6.26 -16.05
CA PRO A 94 10.76 -4.81 -15.86
C PRO A 94 10.02 -4.10 -17.00
N PHE A 95 10.21 -4.53 -18.25
CA PHE A 95 9.50 -3.93 -19.38
C PHE A 95 8.00 -4.20 -19.35
N ALA A 96 7.58 -5.35 -18.85
CA ALA A 96 6.16 -5.70 -18.73
C ALA A 96 5.50 -4.85 -17.62
N TRP A 97 6.15 -4.69 -16.47
CA TRP A 97 5.71 -3.76 -15.44
C TRP A 97 5.64 -2.32 -15.93
N ALA A 98 6.69 -1.86 -16.60
CA ALA A 98 6.74 -0.50 -17.14
C ALA A 98 5.58 -0.25 -18.12
N LYS A 99 5.31 -1.20 -19.04
CA LYS A 99 4.23 -1.09 -20.02
C LYS A 99 2.85 -1.12 -19.36
N TYR A 100 2.63 -2.05 -18.44
CA TYR A 100 1.35 -2.20 -17.76
C TYR A 100 0.98 -0.91 -17.02
N PHE A 101 1.88 -0.40 -16.17
CA PHE A 101 1.59 0.79 -15.37
C PHE A 101 1.59 2.09 -16.17
N ALA A 102 2.38 2.21 -17.22
CA ALA A 102 2.29 3.35 -18.13
C ALA A 102 0.93 3.40 -18.83
N SER A 103 0.46 2.25 -19.32
CA SER A 103 -0.86 2.16 -19.96
C SER A 103 -1.99 2.47 -18.97
N LEU A 104 -1.93 1.91 -17.78
CA LEU A 104 -2.95 2.16 -16.74
C LEU A 104 -2.93 3.62 -16.27
N ASP A 105 -1.75 4.25 -16.22
CA ASP A 105 -1.60 5.65 -15.87
C ASP A 105 -2.26 6.57 -16.92
N VAL A 106 -2.09 6.27 -18.19
CA VAL A 106 -2.78 6.97 -19.29
C VAL A 106 -4.30 6.77 -19.18
N ILE A 107 -4.76 5.53 -19.03
CA ILE A 107 -6.20 5.21 -18.93
C ILE A 107 -6.83 5.91 -17.72
N SER A 108 -6.12 5.98 -16.60
CA SER A 108 -6.63 6.61 -15.39
C SER A 108 -6.51 8.14 -15.38
N GLY A 109 -5.81 8.75 -16.34
CA GLY A 109 -5.52 10.18 -16.31
C GLY A 109 -4.55 10.57 -15.19
N GLY A 110 -3.58 9.70 -14.85
CA GLY A 110 -2.54 9.99 -13.86
C GLY A 110 -2.93 9.69 -12.41
N ARG A 111 -3.77 8.69 -12.18
CA ARG A 111 -4.23 8.31 -10.83
C ARG A 111 -3.57 7.05 -10.25
N VAL A 112 -2.59 6.48 -10.95
CA VAL A 112 -1.94 5.24 -10.52
C VAL A 112 -0.85 5.49 -9.49
N ILE A 113 -0.81 4.63 -8.46
CA ILE A 113 0.32 4.47 -7.54
C ILE A 113 0.83 3.03 -7.68
N VAL A 114 2.13 2.87 -7.82
CA VAL A 114 2.78 1.58 -8.04
C VAL A 114 3.45 1.10 -6.76
N GLY A 115 2.79 0.24 -6.00
CA GLY A 115 3.38 -0.38 -4.81
C GLY A 115 4.10 -1.67 -5.17
N MET A 116 5.36 -1.77 -4.82
CA MET A 116 6.21 -2.93 -5.08
C MET A 116 6.88 -3.44 -3.81
N CYS A 117 7.25 -4.72 -3.78
CA CYS A 117 7.98 -5.34 -2.67
C CYS A 117 8.94 -6.43 -3.17
N LEU A 118 9.75 -6.96 -2.25
CA LEU A 118 10.65 -8.08 -2.58
C LEU A 118 9.90 -9.40 -2.83
N GLY A 119 8.72 -9.56 -2.25
CA GLY A 119 8.08 -10.87 -2.18
C GLY A 119 8.76 -11.82 -1.20
N PHE A 120 8.18 -13.00 -1.03
CA PHE A 120 8.60 -14.05 -0.11
C PHE A 120 8.26 -15.43 -0.68
N GLY A 121 8.79 -16.49 -0.05
CA GLY A 121 8.54 -17.87 -0.44
C GLY A 121 9.48 -18.36 -1.57
N GLU A 122 10.30 -19.36 -1.27
CA GLU A 122 11.30 -19.90 -2.22
C GLU A 122 10.60 -20.53 -3.43
N GLU A 123 9.42 -21.12 -3.22
CA GLU A 123 8.57 -21.70 -4.24
C GLU A 123 8.11 -20.69 -5.31
N HIS A 124 7.83 -19.43 -4.91
CA HIS A 124 7.45 -18.39 -5.85
C HIS A 124 8.61 -17.97 -6.75
N PHE A 125 9.81 -17.86 -6.17
CA PHE A 125 11.01 -17.54 -6.94
C PHE A 125 11.38 -18.70 -7.87
N GLY A 126 11.30 -19.94 -7.39
CA GLY A 126 11.55 -21.14 -8.19
C GLY A 126 10.60 -21.27 -9.38
N ALA A 127 9.31 -20.90 -9.20
CA ALA A 127 8.31 -20.94 -10.27
C ALA A 127 8.63 -20.01 -11.46
N VAL A 128 9.40 -18.95 -11.23
CA VAL A 128 9.86 -18.01 -12.28
C VAL A 128 11.34 -18.15 -12.62
N GLY A 129 11.97 -19.23 -12.18
CA GLY A 129 13.37 -19.53 -12.49
C GLY A 129 14.40 -18.66 -11.76
N LEU A 130 14.02 -18.02 -10.66
CA LEU A 130 14.86 -17.12 -9.88
C LEU A 130 15.22 -17.74 -8.52
N ARG A 131 16.23 -17.18 -7.86
CA ARG A 131 16.63 -17.60 -6.50
C ARG A 131 16.24 -16.51 -5.51
N GLN A 132 15.56 -16.88 -4.43
CA GLN A 132 15.12 -15.93 -3.40
C GLN A 132 16.28 -15.10 -2.81
N LYS A 133 17.48 -15.65 -2.70
CA LYS A 133 18.66 -14.92 -2.22
C LYS A 133 19.07 -13.73 -3.09
N ASP A 134 18.71 -13.73 -4.38
CA ASP A 134 19.02 -12.66 -5.32
C ASP A 134 17.92 -11.58 -5.38
N ARG A 135 16.80 -11.76 -4.66
CA ARG A 135 15.62 -10.88 -4.73
C ARG A 135 15.92 -9.40 -4.58
N GLY A 136 16.85 -9.03 -3.68
CA GLY A 136 17.23 -7.65 -3.47
C GLY A 136 17.92 -7.04 -4.69
N ARG A 137 18.87 -7.77 -5.28
CA ARG A 137 19.61 -7.32 -6.49
C ARG A 137 18.69 -7.25 -7.71
N ILE A 138 17.82 -8.24 -7.87
CA ILE A 138 16.79 -8.25 -8.92
C ILE A 138 15.90 -7.01 -8.79
N ALA A 139 15.41 -6.71 -7.58
CA ALA A 139 14.53 -5.58 -7.34
C ALA A 139 15.21 -4.23 -7.64
N ASP A 140 16.45 -4.05 -7.23
CA ASP A 140 17.21 -2.81 -7.49
C ASP A 140 17.41 -2.59 -8.98
N GLU A 141 17.74 -3.64 -9.72
CA GLU A 141 17.91 -3.57 -11.18
C GLU A 141 16.57 -3.34 -11.90
N GLN A 142 15.50 -4.02 -11.49
CA GLN A 142 14.17 -3.82 -12.07
C GLN A 142 13.66 -2.38 -11.86
N LEU A 143 13.75 -1.84 -10.65
CA LEU A 143 13.33 -0.47 -10.37
C LEU A 143 14.10 0.56 -11.21
N GLN A 144 15.39 0.34 -11.41
CA GLN A 144 16.19 1.19 -12.28
C GLN A 144 15.71 1.14 -13.73
N VAL A 145 15.50 -0.06 -14.28
CA VAL A 145 15.04 -0.26 -15.65
C VAL A 145 13.64 0.30 -15.86
N ILE A 146 12.71 0.02 -14.96
CA ILE A 146 11.34 0.52 -15.02
C ILE A 146 11.32 2.05 -15.08
N ARG A 147 12.04 2.73 -14.19
CA ARG A 147 12.08 4.19 -14.16
C ARG A 147 12.67 4.77 -15.43
N ARG A 148 13.75 4.19 -15.96
CA ARG A 148 14.35 4.61 -17.23
C ARG A 148 13.39 4.46 -18.39
N LEU A 149 12.69 3.32 -18.49
CA LEU A 149 11.67 3.10 -19.54
C LEU A 149 10.53 4.12 -19.47
N TRP A 150 10.18 4.63 -18.29
CA TRP A 150 9.16 5.67 -18.16
C TRP A 150 9.64 7.08 -18.51
N THR A 151 10.94 7.35 -18.40
CA THR A 151 11.48 8.73 -18.48
C THR A 151 12.41 8.99 -19.65
N GLU A 152 12.99 7.95 -20.24
CA GLU A 152 13.96 8.06 -21.33
C GLU A 152 13.36 7.50 -22.63
N ASP A 153 13.73 8.11 -23.79
CA ASP A 153 13.24 7.67 -25.09
C ASP A 153 14.09 6.55 -25.69
N HIS A 154 15.37 6.47 -25.30
CA HIS A 154 16.30 5.45 -25.73
C HIS A 154 16.94 4.82 -24.50
N VAL A 155 16.62 3.55 -24.22
CA VAL A 155 17.12 2.83 -23.06
C VAL A 155 17.98 1.65 -23.49
N SER A 156 19.26 1.73 -23.17
CA SER A 156 20.18 0.59 -23.20
C SER A 156 20.58 0.26 -21.75
N HIS A 157 20.50 -1.00 -21.39
CA HIS A 157 20.85 -1.49 -20.06
C HIS A 157 21.57 -2.82 -20.18
N GLU A 158 22.74 -2.92 -19.60
CA GLU A 158 23.49 -4.17 -19.47
C GLU A 158 23.73 -4.45 -17.98
N GLY A 159 22.82 -5.23 -17.41
CA GLY A 159 22.81 -5.59 -16.01
C GLY A 159 23.11 -7.07 -15.76
N THR A 160 22.98 -7.44 -14.50
CA THR A 160 23.16 -8.84 -14.10
C THR A 160 21.99 -9.73 -14.52
N PHE A 161 20.77 -9.18 -14.46
CA PHE A 161 19.53 -9.94 -14.67
C PHE A 161 18.82 -9.52 -15.95
N TYR A 162 19.01 -8.28 -16.42
CA TYR A 162 18.29 -7.75 -17.57
C TYR A 162 19.24 -7.09 -18.56
N ARG A 163 18.95 -7.28 -19.86
CA ARG A 163 19.65 -6.62 -20.96
C ARG A 163 18.65 -5.99 -21.91
N LEU A 164 18.84 -4.73 -22.22
CA LEU A 164 18.06 -3.97 -23.17
C LEU A 164 19.04 -3.25 -24.11
N PHE A 165 18.70 -3.16 -25.38
CA PHE A 165 19.52 -2.49 -26.36
C PHE A 165 18.66 -1.53 -27.16
N ASP A 166 18.86 -0.24 -26.96
CA ASP A 166 18.21 0.87 -27.64
C ASP A 166 16.68 0.71 -27.80
N VAL A 167 15.99 0.49 -26.68
CA VAL A 167 14.56 0.29 -26.67
C VAL A 167 13.83 1.53 -26.19
N SER A 168 12.62 1.76 -26.70
CA SER A 168 11.66 2.75 -26.23
C SER A 168 10.41 2.06 -25.67
N LEU A 169 9.69 2.77 -24.80
CA LEU A 169 8.40 2.34 -24.30
C LEU A 169 7.36 3.44 -24.54
N ASP A 170 6.30 3.10 -25.27
CA ASP A 170 5.17 3.97 -25.57
C ASP A 170 3.84 3.28 -25.23
N PRO A 171 2.83 3.98 -24.67
CA PRO A 171 2.95 5.38 -24.23
C PRO A 171 3.83 5.53 -22.99
N LYS A 172 4.43 6.70 -22.80
CA LYS A 172 4.97 7.10 -21.49
C LYS A 172 3.80 7.35 -20.53
N PRO A 173 4.01 7.19 -19.20
CA PRO A 173 3.02 7.63 -18.21
C PRO A 173 2.67 9.11 -18.38
N VAL A 174 1.47 9.50 -17.97
CA VAL A 174 1.09 10.93 -17.95
C VAL A 174 1.63 11.66 -16.73
N GLN A 175 1.80 10.96 -15.62
CA GLN A 175 2.43 11.52 -14.41
C GLN A 175 3.91 11.81 -14.64
N ARG A 176 4.40 12.95 -14.12
CA ARG A 176 5.81 13.38 -14.27
C ARG A 176 6.51 13.42 -12.92
N PRO A 177 7.77 12.94 -12.78
CA PRO A 177 8.54 12.28 -13.86
C PRO A 177 8.02 10.90 -14.23
N HIS A 178 7.25 10.25 -13.36
CA HIS A 178 6.61 8.93 -13.53
C HIS A 178 5.58 8.71 -12.40
N PRO A 179 4.72 7.68 -12.48
CA PRO A 179 3.83 7.30 -11.38
C PRO A 179 4.59 7.11 -10.06
N PRO A 180 4.05 7.56 -8.92
CA PRO A 180 4.72 7.36 -7.64
C PRO A 180 4.95 5.86 -7.38
N ILE A 181 6.17 5.52 -6.96
CA ILE A 181 6.51 4.16 -6.53
C ILE A 181 6.51 4.14 -5.01
N TRP A 182 5.75 3.22 -4.44
CA TRP A 182 5.77 2.91 -3.02
C TRP A 182 6.46 1.57 -2.81
N TRP A 183 7.27 1.47 -1.77
CA TRP A 183 7.98 0.23 -1.48
C TRP A 183 7.44 -0.44 -0.23
N GLY A 184 6.87 -1.63 -0.39
CA GLY A 184 6.43 -2.46 0.73
C GLY A 184 7.61 -3.16 1.41
N GLY A 185 7.81 -2.90 2.70
CA GLY A 185 8.86 -3.59 3.44
C GLY A 185 9.18 -2.98 4.81
N ARG A 186 9.99 -3.70 5.56
CA ARG A 186 10.48 -3.26 6.89
C ARG A 186 11.85 -2.60 6.78
N GLN A 187 12.50 -2.32 7.91
CA GLN A 187 13.78 -1.61 8.03
C GLN A 187 14.86 -1.99 7.00
N PRO A 188 15.10 -3.28 6.66
CA PRO A 188 16.11 -3.63 5.64
C PRO A 188 15.82 -3.08 4.24
N SER A 189 14.59 -2.64 3.99
CA SER A 189 14.17 -2.05 2.71
C SER A 189 14.44 -0.53 2.61
N ILE A 190 14.81 0.11 3.69
CA ILE A 190 15.02 1.58 3.75
C ILE A 190 15.99 2.08 2.68
N PRO A 191 17.19 1.48 2.47
CA PRO A 191 18.13 1.98 1.44
C PRO A 191 17.53 1.96 0.03
N ARG A 192 16.76 0.91 -0.31
CA ARG A 192 16.08 0.80 -1.61
C ARG A 192 14.97 1.82 -1.76
N ALA A 193 14.10 1.92 -0.76
CA ALA A 193 13.02 2.90 -0.77
C ALA A 193 13.57 4.32 -0.91
N ALA A 194 14.58 4.68 -0.12
CA ALA A 194 15.23 5.97 -0.17
C ALA A 194 15.84 6.29 -1.54
N ARG A 195 16.35 5.29 -2.24
CA ARG A 195 16.97 5.48 -3.56
C ARG A 195 15.96 5.59 -4.70
N HIS A 196 14.83 4.88 -4.62
CA HIS A 196 13.98 4.65 -5.79
C HIS A 196 12.53 5.08 -5.62
N CYS A 197 12.03 5.29 -4.39
CA CYS A 197 10.61 5.36 -4.11
C CYS A 197 10.20 6.66 -3.41
N GLN A 198 8.95 7.06 -3.60
CA GLN A 198 8.35 8.21 -2.92
C GLN A 198 7.93 7.88 -1.49
N PHE A 199 7.54 6.63 -1.23
CA PHE A 199 7.22 6.15 0.11
C PHE A 199 7.81 4.77 0.38
N LEU A 200 8.28 4.58 1.62
CA LEU A 200 8.38 3.26 2.24
C LEU A 200 7.05 3.01 2.95
N ASN A 201 6.29 1.99 2.52
CA ASN A 201 5.11 1.52 3.22
C ASN A 201 5.48 0.30 4.07
N THR A 202 5.51 0.49 5.39
CA THR A 202 5.87 -0.57 6.33
C THR A 202 4.62 -1.23 6.92
N LEU A 203 4.81 -2.40 7.51
CA LEU A 203 3.75 -3.16 8.15
C LEU A 203 3.99 -3.17 9.66
N TRP A 204 2.99 -2.70 10.42
CA TRP A 204 2.89 -2.82 11.87
C TRP A 204 4.17 -2.43 12.63
N PRO A 205 4.75 -1.27 12.39
CA PRO A 205 5.82 -0.77 13.22
C PRO A 205 5.25 -0.28 14.54
N THR A 206 5.96 -0.48 15.63
CA THR A 206 5.67 0.24 16.87
C THR A 206 6.05 1.72 16.70
N ARG A 207 5.47 2.59 17.53
CA ARG A 207 5.81 4.02 17.54
C ARG A 207 7.29 4.28 17.84
N ASP A 208 7.87 3.44 18.69
CA ASP A 208 9.30 3.52 19.06
C ASP A 208 10.20 3.13 17.88
N GLU A 209 9.88 2.03 17.17
CA GLU A 209 10.58 1.68 15.92
C GLU A 209 10.48 2.81 14.88
N VAL A 210 9.29 3.41 14.72
CA VAL A 210 9.14 4.55 13.78
C VAL A 210 10.08 5.69 14.16
N ARG A 211 10.07 6.10 15.42
CA ARG A 211 10.84 7.24 15.92
C ARG A 211 12.34 7.00 15.94
N HIS A 212 12.76 5.84 16.39
CA HIS A 212 14.17 5.57 16.70
C HIS A 212 14.90 4.82 15.59
N ASP A 213 14.19 4.06 14.77
CA ASP A 213 14.81 3.24 13.72
C ASP A 213 14.47 3.75 12.31
N TYR A 214 13.17 3.83 11.95
CA TYR A 214 12.77 4.16 10.58
C TYR A 214 13.09 5.60 10.18
N VAL A 215 12.69 6.58 10.97
CA VAL A 215 12.85 7.99 10.63
C VAL A 215 14.32 8.39 10.54
N PRO A 216 15.20 8.06 11.51
CA PRO A 216 16.61 8.38 11.40
C PRO A 216 17.29 7.68 10.22
N ALA A 217 16.98 6.41 9.97
CA ALA A 217 17.54 5.66 8.86
C ALA A 217 17.10 6.22 7.50
N LEU A 218 15.81 6.54 7.34
CA LEU A 218 15.30 7.18 6.11
C LEU A 218 15.98 8.54 5.87
N ARG A 219 16.09 9.37 6.88
CA ARG A 219 16.79 10.67 6.77
C ARG A 219 18.23 10.51 6.31
N ARG A 220 18.96 9.56 6.87
CA ARG A 220 20.34 9.26 6.47
C ARG A 220 20.44 8.80 5.03
N GLU A 221 19.61 7.85 4.64
CA GLU A 221 19.65 7.28 3.28
C GLU A 221 19.15 8.29 2.23
N THR A 222 18.10 9.04 2.51
CA THR A 222 17.62 10.08 1.57
C THR A 222 18.65 11.20 1.39
N ALA A 223 19.33 11.61 2.46
CA ALA A 223 20.44 12.56 2.37
C ALA A 223 21.58 12.02 1.49
N ARG A 224 21.91 10.73 1.62
CA ARG A 224 22.94 10.07 0.81
C ARG A 224 22.64 10.10 -0.69
N TRP A 225 21.36 9.96 -1.06
CA TRP A 225 20.93 9.88 -2.46
C TRP A 225 20.39 11.20 -3.01
N GLY A 226 20.27 12.24 -2.20
CA GLY A 226 19.66 13.51 -2.61
C GLY A 226 18.16 13.37 -2.95
N THR A 227 17.47 12.44 -2.31
CA THR A 227 16.07 12.10 -2.59
C THR A 227 15.14 12.56 -1.46
N ARG A 228 13.83 12.36 -1.68
CA ARG A 228 12.80 12.55 -0.65
C ARG A 228 11.90 11.31 -0.65
N THR A 229 11.92 10.59 0.46
CA THR A 229 11.08 9.39 0.65
C THR A 229 10.33 9.55 1.95
N GLY A 230 9.00 9.48 1.86
CA GLY A 230 8.12 9.50 3.02
C GLY A 230 8.00 8.12 3.68
N LEU A 231 7.47 8.12 4.89
CA LEU A 231 7.12 6.89 5.62
C LEU A 231 5.61 6.75 5.69
N ALA A 232 5.10 5.70 5.07
CA ALA A 232 3.72 5.24 5.19
C ALA A 232 3.67 3.99 6.06
N SER A 233 2.53 3.70 6.64
CA SER A 233 2.31 2.43 7.32
C SER A 233 0.90 1.92 7.13
N TRP A 234 0.81 0.61 6.97
CA TRP A 234 -0.43 -0.14 6.95
C TRP A 234 -0.86 -0.46 8.38
N PHE A 235 -2.12 -0.17 8.70
CA PHE A 235 -2.73 -0.43 9.99
C PHE A 235 -4.04 -1.18 9.82
N TYR A 236 -4.25 -2.21 10.62
CA TYR A 236 -5.60 -2.74 10.84
C TYR A 236 -6.38 -1.77 11.71
N CYS A 237 -7.64 -1.54 11.32
CA CYS A 237 -8.44 -0.47 11.85
C CYS A 237 -9.81 -0.97 12.31
N ARG A 238 -10.27 -0.48 13.48
CA ARG A 238 -11.63 -0.69 13.95
C ARG A 238 -12.11 0.49 14.79
N VAL A 239 -13.17 1.15 14.36
CA VAL A 239 -13.83 2.20 15.14
C VAL A 239 -15.00 1.59 15.93
N THR A 240 -15.02 1.79 17.25
CA THR A 240 -16.11 1.40 18.14
C THR A 240 -16.80 2.67 18.64
N PRO A 241 -17.93 3.10 18.01
CA PRO A 241 -18.43 4.48 18.14
C PRO A 241 -18.94 4.85 19.54
N GLU A 242 -19.34 3.86 20.36
CA GLU A 242 -20.02 4.09 21.62
C GLU A 242 -19.21 3.65 22.87
N ARG A 243 -18.03 3.10 22.67
CA ARG A 243 -17.22 2.59 23.78
C ARG A 243 -15.73 2.56 23.48
N GLU A 244 -14.96 2.63 24.54
CA GLU A 244 -13.54 2.31 24.46
C GLU A 244 -13.32 0.80 24.23
N MET A 245 -12.21 0.51 23.60
CA MET A 245 -11.74 -0.86 23.38
C MET A 245 -10.52 -1.11 24.28
N PRO A 246 -10.63 -1.93 25.32
CA PRO A 246 -9.50 -2.28 26.17
C PRO A 246 -8.38 -2.96 25.39
N ARG A 247 -7.13 -2.78 25.79
CA ARG A 247 -5.96 -3.40 25.13
C ARG A 247 -6.11 -4.89 24.93
N ALA A 248 -6.57 -5.61 25.97
CA ALA A 248 -6.79 -7.05 25.88
C ALA A 248 -7.81 -7.45 24.81
N GLU A 249 -8.82 -6.62 24.56
CA GLU A 249 -9.80 -6.85 23.49
C GLU A 249 -9.17 -6.59 22.12
N VAL A 250 -8.35 -5.55 21.99
CA VAL A 250 -7.58 -5.28 20.74
C VAL A 250 -6.63 -6.42 20.45
N ASP A 251 -5.92 -6.91 21.48
CA ASP A 251 -4.97 -8.01 21.34
C ASP A 251 -5.68 -9.30 20.92
N ALA A 252 -6.84 -9.61 21.49
CA ALA A 252 -7.65 -10.76 21.12
C ALA A 252 -8.19 -10.61 19.67
N TRP A 253 -8.75 -9.44 19.35
CA TRP A 253 -9.28 -9.16 18.00
C TRP A 253 -8.22 -9.32 16.92
N PHE A 254 -7.02 -8.81 17.16
CA PHE A 254 -5.91 -8.91 16.21
C PHE A 254 -5.30 -10.32 16.21
N GLY A 255 -5.22 -10.97 17.37
CA GLY A 255 -4.72 -12.33 17.49
C GLY A 255 -5.51 -13.32 16.66
N ASP A 256 -6.85 -13.20 16.67
CA ASP A 256 -7.73 -14.00 15.81
C ASP A 256 -7.48 -13.76 14.31
N LEU A 257 -6.98 -12.58 13.93
CA LEU A 257 -6.65 -12.24 12.57
C LEU A 257 -5.34 -12.83 12.08
N MET A 258 -4.34 -12.80 12.96
CA MET A 258 -2.96 -13.11 12.65
C MET A 258 -2.52 -14.38 13.37
N GLU A 259 -2.89 -15.52 12.84
CA GLU A 259 -2.28 -16.78 13.24
C GLU A 259 -0.79 -16.90 12.81
N MET A 260 -0.19 -15.80 12.40
CA MET A 260 1.25 -15.69 12.24
C MET A 260 1.88 -15.36 13.60
N GLU A 261 3.02 -15.96 13.90
CA GLU A 261 3.88 -15.53 15.00
C GLU A 261 4.37 -14.09 14.76
N VAL A 262 3.50 -13.12 14.96
CA VAL A 262 3.87 -11.71 14.92
C VAL A 262 4.51 -11.39 16.25
N LYS A 263 5.80 -11.09 16.25
CA LYS A 263 6.56 -10.67 17.44
C LYS A 263 6.23 -9.23 17.87
N VAL A 264 4.97 -8.83 17.79
CA VAL A 264 4.49 -7.51 18.17
C VAL A 264 3.26 -7.67 19.05
N VAL A 265 3.07 -6.74 19.97
CA VAL A 265 1.84 -6.66 20.76
C VAL A 265 0.78 -5.99 19.87
N PRO A 266 -0.34 -6.65 19.54
CA PRO A 266 -1.31 -6.14 18.59
C PRO A 266 -1.80 -4.73 18.90
N SER A 267 -2.12 -4.43 20.15
CA SER A 267 -2.58 -3.10 20.59
C SER A 267 -1.53 -1.99 20.43
N ASP A 268 -0.25 -2.33 20.20
CA ASP A 268 0.79 -1.34 19.96
C ASP A 268 0.91 -0.96 18.46
N VAL A 269 0.30 -1.74 17.55
CA VAL A 269 0.49 -1.63 16.10
C VAL A 269 -0.81 -1.50 15.31
N THR A 270 -1.96 -1.44 15.99
CA THR A 270 -3.28 -1.26 15.36
C THR A 270 -3.90 0.10 15.69
N LEU A 271 -4.91 0.50 14.92
CA LEU A 271 -5.72 1.67 15.16
C LEU A 271 -7.14 1.20 15.49
N ALA A 272 -7.42 0.94 16.79
CA ALA A 272 -8.69 0.40 17.21
C ALA A 272 -9.20 1.06 18.49
N GLY A 273 -10.53 1.17 18.62
CA GLY A 273 -11.21 1.71 19.79
C GLY A 273 -12.20 2.82 19.50
N SER A 274 -12.54 3.60 20.53
CA SER A 274 -13.41 4.76 20.37
C SER A 274 -12.79 5.78 19.38
N PRO A 275 -13.59 6.71 18.83
CA PRO A 275 -13.05 7.77 17.97
C PRO A 275 -11.87 8.52 18.59
N GLU A 276 -11.92 8.78 19.91
CA GLU A 276 -10.85 9.46 20.66
C GLU A 276 -9.59 8.61 20.76
N GLN A 277 -9.73 7.30 21.08
CA GLN A 277 -8.62 6.36 21.12
C GLN A 277 -7.95 6.25 19.75
N PHE A 278 -8.75 6.11 18.70
CA PHE A 278 -8.28 6.03 17.34
C PHE A 278 -7.51 7.30 16.92
N ALA A 279 -8.10 8.47 17.16
CA ALA A 279 -7.48 9.75 16.85
C ALA A 279 -6.18 9.97 17.65
N ALA A 280 -6.16 9.60 18.93
CA ALA A 280 -4.96 9.68 19.76
C ALA A 280 -3.85 8.77 19.25
N ALA A 281 -4.17 7.56 18.82
CA ALA A 281 -3.20 6.63 18.23
C ALA A 281 -2.63 7.17 16.90
N MET A 282 -3.48 7.72 16.01
CA MET A 282 -3.01 8.34 14.76
C MET A 282 -2.07 9.52 15.02
N ARG A 283 -2.43 10.43 15.95
CA ARG A 283 -1.55 11.55 16.34
C ARG A 283 -0.21 11.09 16.89
N ALA A 284 -0.22 10.01 17.69
CA ALA A 284 1.01 9.45 18.25
C ALA A 284 1.94 8.88 17.15
N TYR A 285 1.38 8.21 16.14
CA TYR A 285 2.13 7.75 14.98
C TYR A 285 2.61 8.90 14.09
N GLU A 286 1.79 9.90 13.86
CA GLU A 286 2.18 11.12 13.16
C GLU A 286 3.34 11.83 13.87
N GLY A 287 3.23 12.00 15.19
CA GLY A 287 4.31 12.58 16.02
C GLY A 287 5.57 11.69 16.08
N ALA A 288 5.47 10.40 15.81
CA ALA A 288 6.61 9.52 15.65
C ALA A 288 7.26 9.65 14.27
N GLY A 289 6.50 10.06 13.22
CA GLY A 289 7.02 10.32 11.89
C GLY A 289 6.30 9.61 10.73
N ILE A 290 5.18 8.96 10.98
CA ILE A 290 4.31 8.45 9.90
C ILE A 290 3.69 9.65 9.17
N GLN A 291 3.82 9.67 7.86
CA GLN A 291 3.33 10.75 7.00
C GLN A 291 2.09 10.35 6.20
N HIS A 292 1.89 9.04 6.00
CA HIS A 292 0.74 8.50 5.29
C HIS A 292 0.22 7.24 5.96
N PHE A 293 -1.10 7.15 6.11
CA PHE A 293 -1.78 6.04 6.77
C PHE A 293 -2.48 5.16 5.73
N VAL A 294 -2.18 3.88 5.70
CA VAL A 294 -2.91 2.88 4.90
C VAL A 294 -3.83 2.13 5.85
N LEU A 295 -5.12 2.44 5.77
CA LEU A 295 -6.14 2.01 6.73
C LEU A 295 -6.88 0.78 6.20
N ASP A 296 -6.77 -0.30 6.93
CA ASP A 296 -7.42 -1.56 6.63
C ASP A 296 -8.57 -1.79 7.60
N PHE A 297 -9.77 -1.49 7.16
CA PHE A 297 -11.02 -1.73 7.89
C PHE A 297 -11.58 -3.13 7.64
N GLN A 298 -10.93 -3.89 6.76
CA GLN A 298 -11.35 -5.25 6.41
C GLN A 298 -10.51 -6.26 7.18
N ARG A 299 -11.03 -6.82 8.18
CA ARG A 299 -10.45 -7.94 8.92
C ARG A 299 -10.00 -9.09 7.98
N HIS A 300 -8.90 -8.92 7.21
CA HIS A 300 -8.39 -9.85 6.20
C HIS A 300 -9.45 -10.34 5.19
N GLY A 301 -10.34 -9.45 4.75
CA GLY A 301 -11.42 -9.82 3.85
C GLY A 301 -12.53 -10.67 4.48
N LEU A 302 -12.53 -10.83 5.82
CA LEU A 302 -13.59 -11.55 6.52
C LEU A 302 -14.87 -10.72 6.67
N GLU A 303 -14.76 -9.40 6.55
CA GLU A 303 -15.90 -8.49 6.59
C GLU A 303 -16.41 -8.21 5.18
N ASP A 304 -17.70 -8.06 5.05
CA ASP A 304 -18.30 -7.73 3.76
C ASP A 304 -18.05 -6.24 3.40
N SER A 305 -18.30 -5.88 2.16
CA SER A 305 -18.09 -4.51 1.68
C SER A 305 -18.98 -3.48 2.39
N ARG A 306 -20.10 -3.91 2.96
CA ARG A 306 -21.00 -3.06 3.74
C ARG A 306 -20.37 -2.69 5.08
N THR A 307 -19.91 -3.68 5.84
CA THR A 307 -19.22 -3.46 7.12
C THR A 307 -17.99 -2.57 6.94
N THR A 308 -17.21 -2.80 5.87
CA THR A 308 -16.06 -1.97 5.54
C THR A 308 -16.46 -0.51 5.31
N ARG A 309 -17.52 -0.27 4.54
CA ARG A 309 -18.00 1.09 4.26
C ARG A 309 -18.56 1.77 5.52
N GLU A 310 -19.30 1.04 6.36
CA GLU A 310 -19.77 1.52 7.67
C GLU A 310 -18.60 1.97 8.56
N GLN A 311 -17.50 1.21 8.58
CA GLN A 311 -16.29 1.60 9.31
C GLN A 311 -15.60 2.82 8.70
N MET A 312 -15.61 2.97 7.39
CA MET A 312 -15.10 4.16 6.70
C MET A 312 -15.95 5.40 7.04
N ASP A 313 -17.28 5.25 7.09
CA ASP A 313 -18.19 6.31 7.52
C ASP A 313 -17.92 6.73 8.96
N LEU A 314 -17.82 5.79 9.88
CA LEU A 314 -17.46 6.05 11.28
C LEU A 314 -16.12 6.79 11.40
N PHE A 315 -15.11 6.38 10.62
CA PHE A 315 -13.83 7.08 10.58
C PHE A 315 -14.00 8.53 10.09
N ALA A 316 -14.68 8.71 8.96
CA ALA A 316 -14.87 10.03 8.36
C ALA A 316 -15.70 10.96 9.25
N GLU A 317 -16.79 10.48 9.83
CA GLU A 317 -17.73 11.27 10.62
C GLU A 317 -17.27 11.52 12.06
N LYS A 318 -16.60 10.55 12.69
CA LYS A 318 -16.27 10.58 14.12
C LYS A 318 -14.80 10.82 14.42
N VAL A 319 -13.89 10.28 13.61
CA VAL A 319 -12.44 10.37 13.87
C VAL A 319 -11.82 11.58 13.16
N VAL A 320 -12.13 11.78 11.88
CA VAL A 320 -11.55 12.89 11.08
C VAL A 320 -11.76 14.26 11.74
N PRO A 321 -12.93 14.62 12.28
CA PRO A 321 -13.11 15.91 12.97
C PRO A 321 -12.18 16.07 14.18
N LEU A 322 -11.90 14.99 14.91
CA LEU A 322 -10.98 15.03 16.04
C LEU A 322 -9.52 15.28 15.61
N LEU A 323 -9.16 14.90 14.39
CA LEU A 323 -7.80 15.08 13.84
C LEU A 323 -7.61 16.45 13.17
N ALA A 324 -8.69 17.14 12.87
CA ALA A 324 -8.63 18.51 12.35
C ALA A 324 -8.00 19.45 13.39
N SER A 325 -6.99 20.23 12.98
CA SER A 325 -6.45 21.29 13.84
C SER A 325 -7.54 22.32 14.11
N PRO A 326 -7.72 22.83 15.34
CA PRO A 326 -8.68 23.89 15.60
C PRO A 326 -8.35 25.11 14.74
N GLY A 327 -9.22 25.42 13.75
CA GLY A 327 -9.13 26.62 12.93
C GLY A 327 -9.01 26.47 11.42
N VAL A 328 -8.96 25.26 10.86
CA VAL A 328 -8.97 25.05 9.40
C VAL A 328 -10.30 24.43 9.00
N PRO A 329 -11.19 25.16 8.28
CA PRO A 329 -12.40 24.55 7.74
C PRO A 329 -12.04 23.47 6.70
N PRO A 330 -12.87 22.43 6.53
CA PRO A 330 -12.61 21.38 5.55
C PRO A 330 -12.48 22.00 4.15
N GLY A 331 -11.28 21.89 3.60
CA GLY A 331 -10.96 22.41 2.28
C GLY A 331 -11.74 21.64 1.21
N ARG A 332 -12.51 22.38 0.39
CA ARG A 332 -13.01 21.86 -0.89
C ARG A 332 -11.80 21.46 -1.74
N GLY A 333 -11.89 20.27 -2.33
CA GLY A 333 -10.83 19.67 -3.12
C GLY A 333 -10.08 20.65 -4.02
N LEU A 334 -8.77 20.64 -3.90
CA LEU A 334 -7.89 21.37 -4.80
C LEU A 334 -7.92 20.70 -6.16
N THR A 335 -8.48 21.41 -7.14
CA THR A 335 -8.22 21.15 -8.55
C THR A 335 -6.71 21.26 -8.79
N PRO A 336 -6.10 20.35 -9.56
CA PRO A 336 -4.71 20.49 -9.93
C PRO A 336 -4.57 21.74 -10.82
N SER A 337 -3.66 22.64 -10.42
CA SER A 337 -3.22 23.73 -11.26
C SER A 337 -2.65 23.17 -12.56
N ARG A 338 -3.26 23.57 -13.66
CA ARG A 338 -2.68 23.48 -15.01
C ARG A 338 -1.57 24.52 -15.10
N GLU A 339 -0.33 24.08 -15.06
CA GLU A 339 0.80 24.75 -15.69
C GLU A 339 1.80 23.67 -16.18
#